data_29ac910053cbd5b17a9ed873570bede4
#
_entry.id   29ac910053cbd5b17a9ed873570bede4
#
_cell.length_a   1.000
_cell.length_b   1.000
_cell.length_c   1.000
_cell.angle_alpha   90.00
_cell.angle_beta   90.00
_cell.angle_gamma   90.00
#
_symmetry.space_group_name_H-M   'P 1'
#
loop_
_entity.id
_entity.type
_entity.pdbx_description
1 polymer ?
#
loop_
_entity_poly.entity_id
_entity_poly.type
_entity_poly.pdbx_seq_one_letter_code
_entity_poly.pdbx_strand_id
1 'polypeptide(L)'
;AWSVQAMPSVCTKESDYFCIRFVDVSSDGQTTVRGMVLDHLVHGIGAQDDPMTMYTDHAAALDHLAMNLVPNAAFSAFLIGGGTYSIPRKWQMLFPEAQVTIAEIDPSVTQAAQDSFWYDPTQDTIVHQDARRFLNETQDRYDIVIVDAFTDIAVP
;
A
#
# COMPACT_ATOMS: atom_id res chain seq x y z
N ALA A 1 28.11 6.10 35.13
CA ALA A 1 27.07 5.50 34.27
C ALA A 1 26.72 6.53 33.20
N TRP A 2 27.05 6.28 31.95
CA TRP A 2 26.67 7.12 30.83
C TRP A 2 25.21 6.77 30.48
N SER A 3 24.29 7.69 30.72
CA SER A 3 22.93 7.54 30.17
C SER A 3 23.01 7.89 28.69
N VAL A 4 22.88 6.89 27.82
CA VAL A 4 22.62 7.12 26.43
C VAL A 4 21.20 7.68 26.37
N GLN A 5 21.09 8.98 26.20
CA GLN A 5 19.81 9.63 25.96
C GLN A 5 19.39 9.19 24.56
N ALA A 6 18.34 8.37 24.48
CA ALA A 6 17.80 7.93 23.20
C ALA A 6 17.48 9.18 22.37
N MET A 7 18.14 9.32 21.21
CA MET A 7 17.76 10.37 20.28
C MET A 7 16.33 10.09 19.80
N PRO A 8 15.47 11.12 19.71
CA PRO A 8 14.13 10.91 19.18
C PRO A 8 14.24 10.35 17.76
N SER A 9 13.53 9.25 17.51
CA SER A 9 13.44 8.69 16.16
C SER A 9 12.81 9.70 15.22
N VAL A 10 13.34 9.81 14.01
CA VAL A 10 12.73 10.59 12.92
C VAL A 10 11.54 9.86 12.30
N CYS A 11 11.38 8.57 12.63
CA CYS A 11 10.30 7.74 12.14
C CYS A 11 9.01 8.00 12.94
N THR A 12 7.87 8.07 12.27
CA THR A 12 6.57 8.06 12.92
C THR A 12 6.34 6.69 13.59
N LYS A 13 6.81 5.63 12.92
CA LYS A 13 6.80 4.26 13.44
C LYS A 13 8.01 3.51 12.88
N GLU A 14 8.70 2.77 13.71
CA GLU A 14 9.72 1.80 13.30
C GLU A 14 9.12 0.40 13.29
N SER A 15 9.39 -0.34 12.24
CA SER A 15 9.05 -1.75 12.11
C SER A 15 10.30 -2.59 11.97
N ASP A 16 10.15 -3.91 11.83
CA ASP A 16 11.28 -4.81 11.54
C ASP A 16 11.83 -4.63 10.12
N TYR A 17 11.11 -3.88 9.25
CA TYR A 17 11.45 -3.70 7.84
C TYR A 17 11.78 -2.25 7.51
N PHE A 18 11.03 -1.26 8.06
CA PHE A 18 11.07 0.11 7.61
C PHE A 18 11.00 1.14 8.73
N CYS A 19 11.62 2.30 8.46
CA CYS A 19 11.31 3.55 9.12
C CYS A 19 10.12 4.20 8.42
N ILE A 20 8.93 4.12 8.99
CA ILE A 20 7.69 4.63 8.41
C ILE A 20 7.50 6.08 8.82
N ARG A 21 7.30 6.97 7.84
CA ARG A 21 7.00 8.38 8.05
C ARG A 21 5.81 8.81 7.22
N PHE A 22 5.09 9.81 7.71
CA PHE A 22 4.01 10.45 6.96
C PHE A 22 4.36 11.91 6.68
N VAL A 23 4.01 12.36 5.48
CA VAL A 23 4.21 13.74 5.03
C VAL A 23 2.90 14.26 4.48
N ASP A 24 2.34 15.30 5.12
CA ASP A 24 1.18 15.98 4.56
C ASP A 24 1.64 16.88 3.40
N VAL A 25 1.06 16.66 2.22
CA VAL A 25 1.45 17.32 0.95
C VAL A 25 0.44 18.35 0.49
N SER A 26 -0.76 18.42 1.10
CA SER A 26 -1.74 19.46 0.75
C SER A 26 -1.40 20.77 1.42
N SER A 27 -1.57 21.87 0.66
CA SER A 27 -1.33 23.23 1.13
C SER A 27 -2.58 24.09 1.27
N ASP A 28 -3.75 23.58 0.88
CA ASP A 28 -5.00 24.37 0.80
C ASP A 28 -5.91 24.25 2.03
N GLY A 29 -5.61 23.30 2.93
CA GLY A 29 -6.36 23.09 4.17
C GLY A 29 -7.79 22.54 3.99
N GLN A 30 -8.18 22.14 2.78
CA GLN A 30 -9.52 21.60 2.52
C GLN A 30 -9.53 20.06 2.55
N THR A 31 -8.55 19.44 1.96
CA THR A 31 -8.43 17.98 1.92
C THR A 31 -7.06 17.55 2.42
N THR A 32 -7.01 16.56 3.29
CA THR A 32 -5.74 15.98 3.73
C THR A 32 -5.20 15.09 2.61
N VAL A 33 -4.07 15.48 2.03
CA VAL A 33 -3.28 14.66 1.11
C VAL A 33 -2.00 14.26 1.82
N ARG A 34 -1.74 12.97 1.90
CA ARG A 34 -0.64 12.41 2.69
C ARG A 34 0.21 11.45 1.88
N GLY A 35 1.53 11.57 2.02
CA GLY A 35 2.51 10.64 1.51
C GLY A 35 3.00 9.69 2.59
N MET A 36 3.19 8.42 2.25
CA MET A 36 3.91 7.43 3.05
C MET A 36 5.34 7.33 2.55
N VAL A 37 6.28 7.52 3.45
CA VAL A 37 7.71 7.37 3.20
C VAL A 37 8.20 6.17 4.00
N LEU A 38 8.73 5.18 3.31
CA LEU A 38 9.42 4.04 3.91
C LEU A 38 10.92 4.26 3.68
N ASP A 39 11.66 4.38 4.77
CA ASP A 39 13.07 4.79 4.79
C ASP A 39 13.31 6.11 4.05
N HIS A 40 13.64 6.07 2.77
CA HIS A 40 13.98 7.25 1.98
C HIS A 40 13.08 7.48 0.76
N LEU A 41 12.19 6.52 0.46
CA LEU A 41 11.34 6.57 -0.74
C LEU A 41 9.87 6.82 -0.39
N VAL A 42 9.20 7.59 -1.24
CA VAL A 42 7.75 7.74 -1.18
C VAL A 42 7.12 6.49 -1.79
N HIS A 43 6.41 5.73 -0.98
CA HIS A 43 5.74 4.47 -1.37
C HIS A 43 4.26 4.65 -1.71
N GLY A 44 3.79 5.86 -1.74
CA GLY A 44 2.44 6.21 -2.19
C GLY A 44 1.97 7.53 -1.61
N ILE A 45 0.93 8.07 -2.22
CA ILE A 45 0.25 9.30 -1.79
C ILE A 45 -1.25 9.03 -1.89
N GLY A 46 -2.00 9.41 -0.86
CA GLY A 46 -3.45 9.30 -0.83
C GLY A 46 -4.11 10.57 -0.30
N ALA A 47 -5.35 10.82 -0.72
CA ALA A 47 -6.18 11.89 -0.20
C ALA A 47 -7.36 11.33 0.60
N GLN A 48 -7.77 12.05 1.65
CA GLN A 48 -8.86 11.63 2.52
C GLN A 48 -10.18 11.48 1.76
N ASP A 49 -10.54 12.52 1.05
CA ASP A 49 -11.84 12.65 0.41
C ASP A 49 -11.81 12.28 -1.08
N ASP A 50 -10.67 11.79 -1.58
CA ASP A 50 -10.50 11.39 -2.98
C ASP A 50 -9.81 10.02 -3.09
N PRO A 51 -10.53 8.93 -2.89
CA PRO A 51 -10.02 7.58 -3.11
C PRO A 51 -9.86 7.22 -4.58
N MET A 52 -10.40 8.03 -5.49
CA MET A 52 -10.45 7.72 -6.92
C MET A 52 -9.18 8.13 -7.66
N THR A 53 -8.47 9.13 -7.16
CA THR A 53 -7.26 9.64 -7.80
C THR A 53 -6.02 8.89 -7.31
N MET A 54 -5.25 8.38 -8.25
CA MET A 54 -3.90 7.90 -8.00
C MET A 54 -2.93 9.06 -8.08
N TYR A 55 -2.33 9.44 -6.95
CA TYR A 55 -1.49 10.63 -6.83
C TYR A 55 -0.03 10.41 -7.26
N THR A 56 0.33 9.20 -7.65
CA THR A 56 1.65 8.90 -8.23
C THR A 56 1.48 8.32 -9.63
N ASP A 57 2.35 8.69 -10.56
CA ASP A 57 2.31 8.22 -11.95
C ASP A 57 2.39 6.70 -12.03
N HIS A 58 3.19 6.10 -11.14
CA HIS A 58 3.34 4.66 -11.04
C HIS A 58 2.01 3.97 -10.68
N ALA A 59 1.36 4.38 -9.59
CA ALA A 59 0.08 3.81 -9.19
C ALA A 59 -1.02 4.08 -10.24
N ALA A 60 -1.01 5.26 -10.86
CA ALA A 60 -1.94 5.59 -11.94
C ALA A 60 -1.77 4.66 -13.16
N ALA A 61 -0.53 4.36 -13.54
CA ALA A 61 -0.25 3.46 -14.64
C ALA A 61 -0.69 2.03 -14.33
N LEU A 62 -0.39 1.51 -13.13
CA LEU A 62 -0.78 0.17 -12.70
C LEU A 62 -2.30 0.03 -12.64
N ASP A 63 -2.99 0.98 -12.01
CA ASP A 63 -4.45 1.00 -11.93
C ASP A 63 -5.08 1.07 -13.32
N HIS A 64 -4.60 1.96 -14.18
CA HIS A 64 -5.13 2.08 -15.54
C HIS A 64 -4.95 0.78 -16.36
N LEU A 65 -3.78 0.15 -16.28
CA LEU A 65 -3.54 -1.12 -16.97
C LEU A 65 -4.45 -2.23 -16.42
N ALA A 66 -4.55 -2.34 -15.10
CA ALA A 66 -5.41 -3.32 -14.47
C ALA A 66 -6.87 -3.14 -14.89
N MET A 67 -7.40 -1.91 -14.86
CA MET A 67 -8.78 -1.62 -15.24
C MET A 67 -9.12 -1.97 -16.70
N ASN A 68 -8.13 -1.99 -17.58
CA ASN A 68 -8.31 -2.44 -18.97
C ASN A 68 -8.29 -3.97 -19.13
N LEU A 69 -7.83 -4.69 -18.11
CA LEU A 69 -7.68 -6.14 -18.13
C LEU A 69 -8.77 -6.88 -17.34
N VAL A 70 -9.50 -6.19 -16.46
CA VAL A 70 -10.56 -6.83 -15.65
C VAL A 70 -11.65 -7.41 -16.55
N PRO A 71 -11.99 -8.69 -16.37
CA PRO A 71 -12.98 -9.35 -17.22
C PRO A 71 -14.43 -8.94 -16.88
N ASN A 72 -14.69 -8.58 -15.63
CA ASN A 72 -16.00 -8.20 -15.08
C ASN A 72 -15.82 -7.57 -13.69
N ALA A 73 -16.92 -7.16 -13.04
CA ALA A 73 -16.88 -6.50 -11.73
C ALA A 73 -16.51 -7.43 -10.56
N ALA A 74 -16.60 -8.74 -10.74
CA ALA A 74 -16.32 -9.76 -9.71
C ALA A 74 -15.00 -10.50 -9.98
N PHE A 75 -13.97 -9.76 -10.39
CA PHE A 75 -12.64 -10.32 -10.67
C PHE A 75 -11.88 -10.70 -9.40
N SER A 76 -10.86 -11.54 -9.57
CA SER A 76 -9.89 -11.86 -8.54
C SER A 76 -8.53 -11.20 -8.84
N ALA A 77 -7.93 -10.57 -7.84
CA ALA A 77 -6.63 -9.90 -7.99
C ALA A 77 -5.65 -10.28 -6.88
N PHE A 78 -4.38 -10.37 -7.25
CA PHE A 78 -3.28 -10.52 -6.30
C PHE A 78 -2.31 -9.35 -6.44
N LEU A 79 -2.07 -8.65 -5.34
CA LEU A 79 -1.15 -7.52 -5.27
C LEU A 79 0.05 -7.89 -4.40
N ILE A 80 1.24 -7.58 -4.88
CA ILE A 80 2.49 -7.73 -4.13
C ILE A 80 2.98 -6.34 -3.73
N GLY A 81 2.95 -6.08 -2.42
CA GLY A 81 3.19 -4.77 -1.83
C GLY A 81 1.88 -4.01 -1.60
N GLY A 82 1.75 -3.43 -0.42
CA GLY A 82 0.58 -2.65 -0.01
C GLY A 82 0.82 -1.14 -0.16
N GLY A 83 1.94 -0.65 0.35
CA GLY A 83 2.21 0.77 0.41
C GLY A 83 1.08 1.55 1.09
N THR A 84 0.54 2.57 0.43
CA THR A 84 -0.63 3.32 0.91
C THR A 84 -1.96 2.61 0.65
N TYR A 85 -1.96 1.45 0.02
CA TYR A 85 -3.17 0.71 -0.40
C TYR A 85 -4.13 1.53 -1.28
N SER A 86 -3.60 2.47 -2.06
CA SER A 86 -4.43 3.36 -2.88
C SER A 86 -5.24 2.60 -3.93
N ILE A 87 -4.65 1.62 -4.63
CA ILE A 87 -5.34 0.80 -5.63
C ILE A 87 -6.42 -0.06 -4.97
N PRO A 88 -6.15 -0.87 -3.93
CA PRO A 88 -7.20 -1.63 -3.24
C PRO A 88 -8.32 -0.73 -2.71
N ARG A 89 -8.00 0.38 -2.07
CA ARG A 89 -8.99 1.35 -1.56
C ARG A 89 -9.95 1.84 -2.63
N LYS A 90 -9.45 2.17 -3.82
CA LYS A 90 -10.28 2.55 -4.96
C LYS A 90 -11.17 1.40 -5.41
N TRP A 91 -10.61 0.20 -5.49
CA TRP A 91 -11.34 -0.98 -5.95
C TRP A 91 -12.43 -1.42 -4.99
N GLN A 92 -12.25 -1.27 -3.68
CA GLN A 92 -13.29 -1.49 -2.68
C GLN A 92 -14.55 -0.66 -2.98
N MET A 93 -14.38 0.56 -3.49
CA MET A 93 -15.51 1.43 -3.85
C MET A 93 -16.13 1.10 -5.21
N LEU A 94 -15.30 0.74 -6.19
CA LEU A 94 -15.76 0.52 -7.56
C LEU A 94 -16.27 -0.91 -7.80
N PHE A 95 -15.69 -1.88 -7.11
CA PHE A 95 -15.89 -3.31 -7.35
C PHE A 95 -16.09 -4.07 -6.03
N PRO A 96 -17.23 -3.87 -5.35
CA PRO A 96 -17.47 -4.50 -4.05
C PRO A 96 -17.56 -6.03 -4.10
N GLU A 97 -17.66 -6.62 -5.31
CA GLU A 97 -17.67 -8.07 -5.53
C GLU A 97 -16.28 -8.62 -5.91
N ALA A 98 -15.28 -7.75 -6.12
CA ALA A 98 -13.93 -8.18 -6.41
C ALA A 98 -13.29 -8.87 -5.20
N GLN A 99 -12.47 -9.88 -5.46
CA GLN A 99 -11.72 -10.60 -4.42
C GLN A 99 -10.25 -10.20 -4.54
N VAL A 100 -9.82 -9.33 -3.64
CA VAL A 100 -8.44 -8.81 -3.66
C VAL A 100 -7.62 -9.46 -2.55
N THR A 101 -6.50 -10.05 -2.92
CA THR A 101 -5.50 -10.59 -1.98
C THR A 101 -4.24 -9.75 -2.08
N ILE A 102 -3.72 -9.27 -0.95
CA ILE A 102 -2.53 -8.44 -0.90
C ILE A 102 -1.46 -9.15 -0.05
N ALA A 103 -0.29 -9.39 -0.62
CA ALA A 103 0.89 -9.83 0.11
C ALA A 103 1.72 -8.59 0.51
N GLU A 104 1.63 -8.24 1.79
CA GLU A 104 2.43 -7.18 2.41
C GLU A 104 3.30 -7.79 3.50
N ILE A 105 4.61 -7.67 3.36
CA ILE A 105 5.54 -8.31 4.27
C ILE A 105 5.55 -7.66 5.66
N ASP A 106 5.27 -6.36 5.72
CA ASP A 106 5.29 -5.59 6.96
C ASP A 106 3.87 -5.28 7.47
N PRO A 107 3.42 -5.96 8.55
CA PRO A 107 2.12 -5.64 9.15
C PRO A 107 1.97 -4.17 9.56
N SER A 108 3.10 -3.50 9.82
CA SER A 108 3.10 -2.09 10.21
C SER A 108 2.74 -1.16 9.05
N VAL A 109 3.03 -1.54 7.81
CA VAL A 109 2.60 -0.81 6.61
C VAL A 109 1.08 -0.90 6.46
N THR A 110 0.50 -2.09 6.61
CA THR A 110 -0.97 -2.26 6.60
C THR A 110 -1.64 -1.45 7.70
N GLN A 111 -1.10 -1.48 8.92
CA GLN A 111 -1.64 -0.69 10.03
C GLN A 111 -1.53 0.82 9.73
N ALA A 112 -0.44 1.26 9.14
CA ALA A 112 -0.25 2.66 8.74
C ALA A 112 -1.26 3.09 7.65
N ALA A 113 -1.57 2.20 6.70
CA ALA A 113 -2.57 2.46 5.67
C ALA A 113 -3.97 2.59 6.26
N GLN A 114 -4.32 1.73 7.20
CA GLN A 114 -5.60 1.82 7.94
C GLN A 114 -5.71 3.12 8.74
N ASP A 115 -4.67 3.44 9.53
CA ASP A 115 -4.73 4.56 10.48
C ASP A 115 -4.61 5.93 9.78
N SER A 116 -3.92 6.01 8.65
CA SER A 116 -3.46 7.26 8.06
C SER A 116 -3.80 7.46 6.59
N PHE A 117 -4.26 6.42 5.88
CA PHE A 117 -4.60 6.46 4.45
C PHE A 117 -6.01 5.97 4.16
N TRP A 118 -6.84 5.88 5.19
CA TRP A 118 -8.29 5.60 5.09
C TRP A 118 -8.62 4.29 4.35
N TYR A 119 -7.71 3.32 4.41
CA TYR A 119 -7.91 1.99 3.86
C TYR A 119 -8.66 1.10 4.84
N ASP A 120 -9.61 0.32 4.36
CA ASP A 120 -10.33 -0.66 5.18
C ASP A 120 -9.78 -2.08 4.94
N PRO A 121 -8.91 -2.61 5.83
CA PRO A 121 -8.32 -3.93 5.64
C PRO A 121 -9.31 -5.08 5.79
N THR A 122 -10.53 -4.83 6.25
CA THR A 122 -11.54 -5.89 6.45
C THR A 122 -12.22 -6.33 5.16
N GLN A 123 -12.07 -5.57 4.09
CA GLN A 123 -12.70 -5.85 2.81
C GLN A 123 -11.83 -6.71 1.88
N ASP A 124 -10.55 -6.86 2.19
CA ASP A 124 -9.59 -7.60 1.38
C ASP A 124 -8.94 -8.73 2.18
N THR A 125 -8.31 -9.67 1.49
CA THR A 125 -7.48 -10.69 2.12
C THR A 125 -6.04 -10.21 2.19
N ILE A 126 -5.51 -9.97 3.40
CA ILE A 126 -4.13 -9.53 3.57
C ILE A 126 -3.29 -10.66 4.14
N VAL A 127 -2.17 -10.95 3.50
CA VAL A 127 -1.21 -11.96 3.95
C VAL A 127 0.13 -11.30 4.28
N HIS A 128 0.52 -11.37 5.55
CA HIS A 128 1.78 -10.81 6.05
C HIS A 128 2.90 -11.85 5.94
N GLN A 129 3.37 -12.03 4.70
CA GLN A 129 4.51 -12.91 4.39
C GLN A 129 5.17 -12.53 3.07
N ASP A 130 6.34 -13.10 2.80
CA ASP A 130 7.00 -12.97 1.49
C ASP A 130 6.07 -13.50 0.38
N ALA A 131 5.87 -12.68 -0.66
CA ALA A 131 4.93 -12.99 -1.74
C ALA A 131 5.32 -14.24 -2.54
N ARG A 132 6.62 -14.51 -2.71
CA ARG A 132 7.10 -15.75 -3.38
C ARG A 132 6.75 -16.98 -2.58
N ARG A 133 6.86 -16.88 -1.26
CA ARG A 133 6.46 -17.96 -0.37
C ARG A 133 4.96 -18.21 -0.50
N PHE A 134 4.14 -17.18 -0.40
CA PHE A 134 2.69 -17.29 -0.58
C PHE A 134 2.33 -17.93 -1.91
N LEU A 135 2.92 -17.45 -3.03
CA LEU A 135 2.65 -17.98 -4.37
C LEU A 135 3.05 -19.45 -4.55
N ASN A 136 4.08 -19.90 -3.82
CA ASN A 136 4.47 -21.30 -3.83
C ASN A 136 3.56 -22.22 -3.01
N GLU A 137 2.85 -21.67 -2.02
CA GLU A 137 2.00 -22.40 -1.09
C GLU A 137 0.51 -22.36 -1.51
N THR A 138 0.06 -21.29 -2.19
CA THR A 138 -1.34 -21.14 -2.61
C THR A 138 -1.69 -21.99 -3.82
N GLN A 139 -2.96 -22.40 -3.89
CA GLN A 139 -3.57 -23.00 -5.08
C GLN A 139 -4.52 -22.02 -5.79
N ASP A 140 -4.65 -20.82 -5.25
CA ASP A 140 -5.55 -19.80 -5.79
C ASP A 140 -5.12 -19.34 -7.19
N ARG A 141 -6.07 -18.90 -7.96
CA ARG A 141 -5.89 -18.35 -9.29
C ARG A 141 -6.42 -16.92 -9.31
N TYR A 142 -5.70 -16.04 -9.99
CA TYR A 142 -6.05 -14.63 -10.05
C TYR A 142 -6.18 -14.20 -11.52
N ASP A 143 -7.18 -13.37 -11.78
CA ASP A 143 -7.39 -12.75 -13.10
C ASP A 143 -6.31 -11.69 -13.37
N ILE A 144 -5.87 -11.00 -12.30
CA ILE A 144 -4.86 -9.94 -12.36
C ILE A 144 -3.82 -10.18 -11.26
N VAL A 145 -2.55 -9.96 -11.62
CA VAL A 145 -1.44 -9.88 -10.66
C VAL A 145 -0.70 -8.57 -10.86
N ILE A 146 -0.61 -7.78 -9.79
CA ILE A 146 0.17 -6.54 -9.74
C ILE A 146 1.37 -6.76 -8.85
N VAL A 147 2.57 -6.39 -9.36
CA VAL A 147 3.81 -6.44 -8.59
C VAL A 147 4.28 -5.02 -8.36
N ASP A 148 4.15 -4.55 -7.13
CA ASP A 148 4.51 -3.20 -6.69
C ASP A 148 5.31 -3.27 -5.37
N ALA A 149 6.37 -4.06 -5.39
CA ALA A 149 7.27 -4.22 -4.25
C ALA A 149 8.64 -3.62 -4.56
N PHE A 150 9.06 -2.67 -3.76
CA PHE A 150 10.33 -1.97 -3.90
C PHE A 150 11.16 -2.11 -2.63
N THR A 151 12.48 -2.02 -2.80
CA THR A 151 13.43 -1.78 -1.72
C THR A 151 14.15 -0.46 -2.01
N ASP A 152 14.61 0.23 -0.99
CA ASP A 152 15.41 1.45 -1.11
C ASP A 152 16.85 1.17 -1.57
N ILE A 153 17.26 -0.09 -1.52
CA ILE A 153 18.53 -0.54 -2.10
C ILE A 153 18.35 -0.56 -3.60
N ALA A 154 18.97 0.39 -4.26
CA ALA A 154 18.95 0.50 -5.70
C ALA A 154 19.13 -0.86 -6.37
N VAL A 155 18.12 -1.25 -7.08
CA VAL A 155 18.18 -2.45 -7.90
C VAL A 155 19.13 -2.16 -9.05
N PRO A 156 20.04 -3.05 -9.37
CA PRO A 156 20.92 -2.91 -10.51
C PRO A 156 20.15 -2.87 -11.84
#